data_8523a5c36355c1eb53fd3a73c3cd5b0f
#
_entry.id   8523a5c36355c1eb53fd3a73c3cd5b0f
#
_cell.length_a   1.000
_cell.length_b   1.000
_cell.length_c   1.000
_cell.angle_alpha   90.00
_cell.angle_beta   90.00
_cell.angle_gamma   90.00
#
_symmetry.space_group_name_H-M   'P 1'
#
loop_
_entity.id
_entity.type
_entity.pdbx_description
1 polymer ?
#
loop_
_entity_poly.entity_id
_entity_poly.type
_entity_poly.pdbx_seq_one_letter_code
_entity_poly.pdbx_strand_id
1 'polypeptide(L)'
;MKFAENNRISHRQLYRQMILTFLAPFLICLPGKNGIQGMTGIAGVLAAVLLLVIYVFVLLRVTSGYSDMVRFFGGFWGRIAGIFFLAYIILTAVYILKILEQIVPRWLILGVPAGWISFLVVVVCSVGTERGIQRRGRMAEVSGGLLLVGILLMMVLCLGQTRVDYLQEMFETERVSGSGVIQSSYLFLCGFSGIGLLPFIMRDVEKRGSAGKTIIASVLTVGGIFAGVLILLPAVFGWRRLLTETYPILPLLAGADLPGNVLARFDVLWMGFLLYGLLFAMGSLFYYGYQITEKCHLGTAKYWLAILIFGLSFVEVPGMDVVTFYRNYLGSIFVPGLLIIQAAILFHGQKKKIRKTTTVVLMICLLTLSGCAGIEPEKRMYPLALGVEQSENGWKFIYGMPELPSAEGQEKEETGNSTLAITGVDFETIEKIYDRSQEKYLDMGHLQ
;
A
#
# COMPACT_ATOMS: atom_id res chain seq x y z
N MET A 1 -4.58 -41.04 5.39
CA MET A 1 -5.64 -40.27 6.05
C MET A 1 -6.43 -39.51 4.96
N LYS A 2 -7.69 -39.89 4.72
CA LYS A 2 -8.60 -39.05 3.91
C LYS A 2 -9.01 -37.87 4.80
N PHE A 3 -8.42 -36.72 4.57
CA PHE A 3 -8.88 -35.48 5.22
C PHE A 3 -10.31 -35.21 4.72
N ALA A 4 -11.24 -35.00 5.63
CA ALA A 4 -12.59 -34.59 5.27
C ALA A 4 -12.56 -33.30 4.46
N GLU A 5 -13.08 -33.36 3.23
CA GLU A 5 -13.21 -32.17 2.37
C GLU A 5 -14.47 -31.40 2.80
N ASN A 6 -14.36 -30.70 3.94
CA ASN A 6 -15.46 -29.89 4.48
C ASN A 6 -15.43 -28.43 4.00
N ASN A 7 -14.53 -28.09 3.07
CA ASN A 7 -14.30 -26.74 2.51
C ASN A 7 -14.15 -25.64 3.59
N ARG A 8 -13.53 -25.97 4.73
CA ARG A 8 -13.25 -25.05 5.82
C ARG A 8 -11.76 -24.91 6.06
N ILE A 9 -11.36 -23.76 6.64
CA ILE A 9 -9.98 -23.45 7.01
C ILE A 9 -9.83 -23.33 8.52
N SER A 10 -8.68 -23.79 9.01
CA SER A 10 -8.29 -23.65 10.42
C SER A 10 -7.78 -22.23 10.72
N HIS A 11 -7.70 -21.85 12.00
CA HIS A 11 -7.12 -20.59 12.42
C HIS A 11 -5.66 -20.40 11.98
N ARG A 12 -4.88 -21.48 12.01
CA ARG A 12 -3.49 -21.47 11.55
C ARG A 12 -3.39 -21.20 10.06
N GLN A 13 -4.29 -21.77 9.26
CA GLN A 13 -4.38 -21.51 7.83
C GLN A 13 -4.82 -20.08 7.53
N LEU A 14 -5.81 -19.56 8.26
CA LEU A 14 -6.24 -18.17 8.14
C LEU A 14 -5.10 -17.20 8.46
N TYR A 15 -4.38 -17.40 9.58
CA TYR A 15 -3.23 -16.60 9.96
C TYR A 15 -2.18 -16.52 8.86
N ARG A 16 -1.79 -17.67 8.31
CA ARG A 16 -0.77 -17.74 7.27
C ARG A 16 -1.23 -17.21 5.91
N GLN A 17 -2.52 -17.39 5.57
CA GLN A 17 -3.09 -16.74 4.38
C GLN A 17 -3.01 -15.21 4.50
N MET A 18 -3.32 -14.64 5.65
CA MET A 18 -3.21 -13.19 5.85
C MET A 18 -1.77 -12.70 5.72
N ILE A 19 -0.81 -13.39 6.34
CA ILE A 19 0.61 -13.03 6.21
C ILE A 19 1.03 -13.06 4.74
N LEU A 20 0.76 -14.15 4.01
CA LEU A 20 1.11 -14.27 2.60
C LEU A 20 0.46 -13.20 1.73
N THR A 21 -0.80 -12.85 2.02
CA THR A 21 -1.54 -11.88 1.22
C THR A 21 -1.05 -10.45 1.43
N PHE A 22 -0.67 -10.07 2.66
CA PHE A 22 -0.33 -8.69 2.97
C PHE A 22 1.17 -8.40 3.01
N LEU A 23 1.99 -9.33 3.54
CA LEU A 23 3.38 -9.02 3.87
C LEU A 23 4.21 -8.63 2.63
N ALA A 24 4.18 -9.42 1.56
CA ALA A 24 4.97 -9.14 0.36
C ALA A 24 4.54 -7.83 -0.35
N PRO A 25 3.24 -7.57 -0.62
CA PRO A 25 2.80 -6.28 -1.14
C PRO A 25 3.21 -5.10 -0.25
N PHE A 26 3.13 -5.24 1.07
CA PHE A 26 3.53 -4.18 2.00
C PHE A 26 5.01 -3.85 1.91
N LEU A 27 5.87 -4.87 1.95
CA LEU A 27 7.31 -4.69 1.91
C LEU A 27 7.78 -4.06 0.60
N ILE A 28 7.10 -4.36 -0.51
CA ILE A 28 7.46 -3.82 -1.83
C ILE A 28 6.88 -2.41 -2.05
N CYS A 29 5.61 -2.20 -1.72
CA CYS A 29 4.86 -1.04 -2.23
C CYS A 29 4.74 0.13 -1.26
N LEU A 30 4.91 -0.10 0.05
CA LEU A 30 4.68 0.95 1.05
C LEU A 30 5.94 1.75 1.43
N PRO A 31 7.16 1.17 1.55
CA PRO A 31 8.36 1.94 1.83
C PRO A 31 8.89 2.66 0.58
N GLY A 32 9.74 3.65 0.76
CA GLY A 32 10.46 4.31 -0.32
C GLY A 32 9.90 5.69 -0.70
N LYS A 33 10.34 6.21 -1.85
CA LYS A 33 9.97 7.54 -2.34
C LYS A 33 8.44 7.74 -2.31
N ASN A 34 7.98 8.79 -1.65
CA ASN A 34 6.54 9.09 -1.46
C ASN A 34 5.77 8.01 -0.66
N GLY A 35 6.46 7.11 0.02
CA GLY A 35 5.87 6.06 0.85
C GLY A 35 5.98 6.33 2.35
N ILE A 36 5.92 5.26 3.13
CA ILE A 36 6.10 5.30 4.58
C ILE A 36 7.61 5.21 4.88
N GLN A 37 8.16 6.16 5.62
CA GLN A 37 9.58 6.23 5.91
C GLN A 37 9.85 6.80 7.30
N GLY A 38 11.02 6.52 7.84
CA GLY A 38 11.58 7.13 9.04
C GLY A 38 10.78 6.95 10.31
N MET A 39 11.06 7.80 11.29
CA MET A 39 10.40 7.78 12.62
C MET A 39 8.93 8.17 12.54
N THR A 40 8.59 9.16 11.71
CA THR A 40 7.21 9.56 11.42
C THR A 40 6.42 8.39 10.84
N GLY A 41 7.05 7.63 9.93
CA GLY A 41 6.46 6.43 9.35
C GLY A 41 6.24 5.33 10.38
N ILE A 42 7.21 5.06 11.24
CA ILE A 42 7.10 4.06 12.32
C ILE A 42 5.97 4.41 13.28
N ALA A 43 5.92 5.68 13.74
CA ALA A 43 4.83 6.16 14.59
C ALA A 43 3.46 6.01 13.93
N GLY A 44 3.40 6.32 12.61
CA GLY A 44 2.20 6.14 11.80
C GLY A 44 1.74 4.69 11.71
N VAL A 45 2.66 3.76 11.48
CA VAL A 45 2.37 2.31 11.44
C VAL A 45 1.85 1.81 12.78
N LEU A 46 2.47 2.20 13.89
CA LEU A 46 2.01 1.81 15.23
C LEU A 46 0.59 2.32 15.51
N ALA A 47 0.30 3.58 15.18
CA ALA A 47 -1.03 4.14 15.30
C ALA A 47 -2.05 3.40 14.40
N ALA A 48 -1.69 3.09 13.15
CA ALA A 48 -2.53 2.35 12.23
C ALA A 48 -2.83 0.93 12.72
N VAL A 49 -1.83 0.23 13.28
CA VAL A 49 -2.01 -1.12 13.84
C VAL A 49 -3.01 -1.09 15.01
N LEU A 50 -2.94 -0.08 15.89
CA LEU A 50 -3.92 0.08 16.97
C LEU A 50 -5.35 0.30 16.41
N LEU A 51 -5.49 1.15 15.39
CA LEU A 51 -6.77 1.37 14.71
C LEU A 51 -7.29 0.09 14.03
N LEU A 52 -6.42 -0.69 13.39
CA LEU A 52 -6.78 -1.98 12.79
C LEU A 52 -7.26 -3.00 13.83
N VAL A 53 -6.63 -3.06 15.01
CA VAL A 53 -7.09 -3.93 16.10
C VAL A 53 -8.52 -3.56 16.50
N ILE A 54 -8.83 -2.27 16.62
CA ILE A 54 -10.19 -1.80 16.89
C ILE A 54 -11.12 -2.14 15.73
N TYR A 55 -10.68 -1.94 14.50
CA TYR A 55 -11.45 -2.24 13.29
C TYR A 55 -11.84 -3.73 13.18
N VAL A 56 -10.99 -4.66 13.63
CA VAL A 56 -11.31 -6.10 13.62
C VAL A 56 -12.61 -6.40 14.39
N PHE A 57 -12.89 -5.70 15.49
CA PHE A 57 -14.16 -5.88 16.21
C PHE A 57 -15.37 -5.43 15.39
N VAL A 58 -15.21 -4.37 14.59
CA VAL A 58 -16.24 -3.93 13.63
C VAL A 58 -16.42 -4.99 12.54
N LEU A 59 -15.32 -5.46 11.96
CA LEU A 59 -15.29 -6.46 10.91
C LEU A 59 -16.06 -7.74 11.28
N LEU A 60 -15.85 -8.24 12.50
CA LEU A 60 -16.55 -9.44 12.98
C LEU A 60 -18.07 -9.23 13.11
N ARG A 61 -18.50 -8.02 13.44
CA ARG A 61 -19.93 -7.70 13.58
C ARG A 61 -20.66 -7.57 12.24
N VAL A 62 -19.97 -7.08 11.20
CA VAL A 62 -20.58 -6.91 9.88
C VAL A 62 -20.65 -8.20 9.06
N THR A 63 -20.01 -9.29 9.52
CA THR A 63 -19.89 -10.56 8.78
C THR A 63 -21.26 -11.14 8.35
N SER A 64 -22.31 -10.93 9.12
CA SER A 64 -23.67 -11.43 8.80
C SER A 64 -24.23 -10.79 7.53
N GLY A 65 -23.95 -9.51 7.26
CA GLY A 65 -24.42 -8.79 6.07
C GLY A 65 -23.72 -9.21 4.77
N TYR A 66 -22.47 -9.72 4.88
CA TYR A 66 -21.69 -10.14 3.72
C TYR A 66 -22.06 -11.53 3.18
N SER A 67 -22.85 -12.30 3.91
CA SER A 67 -23.20 -13.66 3.51
C SER A 67 -24.12 -13.74 2.30
N ASP A 68 -24.99 -12.74 2.16
CA ASP A 68 -25.88 -12.53 1.02
C ASP A 68 -26.24 -11.04 0.98
N MET A 69 -25.48 -10.27 0.23
CA MET A 69 -25.65 -8.82 0.15
C MET A 69 -26.95 -8.43 -0.55
N VAL A 70 -27.38 -9.25 -1.52
CA VAL A 70 -28.62 -8.98 -2.25
C VAL A 70 -29.82 -9.13 -1.35
N ARG A 71 -29.84 -10.14 -0.50
CA ARG A 71 -30.90 -10.33 0.51
C ARG A 71 -30.88 -9.25 1.57
N PHE A 72 -29.70 -8.73 1.92
CA PHE A 72 -29.52 -7.75 2.97
C PHE A 72 -29.91 -6.33 2.54
N PHE A 73 -29.40 -5.87 1.38
CA PHE A 73 -29.62 -4.52 0.85
C PHE A 73 -30.73 -4.42 -0.20
N GLY A 74 -31.29 -5.55 -0.67
CA GLY A 74 -32.18 -5.63 -1.81
C GLY A 74 -31.43 -5.84 -3.13
N GLY A 75 -32.19 -6.23 -4.20
CA GLY A 75 -31.60 -6.70 -5.45
C GLY A 75 -30.70 -5.67 -6.14
N PHE A 76 -31.06 -4.40 -6.11
CA PHE A 76 -30.33 -3.32 -6.77
C PHE A 76 -29.07 -2.91 -5.98
N TRP A 77 -29.23 -2.51 -4.71
CA TRP A 77 -28.12 -2.02 -3.88
C TRP A 77 -27.10 -3.11 -3.53
N GLY A 78 -27.57 -4.35 -3.35
CA GLY A 78 -26.64 -5.47 -3.13
C GLY A 78 -25.74 -5.77 -4.32
N ARG A 79 -26.23 -5.60 -5.56
CA ARG A 79 -25.41 -5.72 -6.77
C ARG A 79 -24.43 -4.57 -6.91
N ILE A 80 -24.85 -3.33 -6.62
CA ILE A 80 -23.95 -2.16 -6.62
C ILE A 80 -22.80 -2.36 -5.64
N ALA A 81 -23.08 -2.81 -4.42
CA ALA A 81 -22.03 -3.14 -3.44
C ALA A 81 -21.10 -4.24 -3.97
N GLY A 82 -21.63 -5.26 -4.64
CA GLY A 82 -20.82 -6.29 -5.30
C GLY A 82 -19.90 -5.74 -6.36
N ILE A 83 -20.41 -4.86 -7.25
CA ILE A 83 -19.62 -4.18 -8.29
C ILE A 83 -18.53 -3.32 -7.67
N PHE A 84 -18.81 -2.62 -6.57
CA PHE A 84 -17.83 -1.82 -5.83
C PHE A 84 -16.67 -2.68 -5.32
N PHE A 85 -16.94 -3.83 -4.73
CA PHE A 85 -15.91 -4.76 -4.28
C PHE A 85 -15.15 -5.41 -5.45
N LEU A 86 -15.82 -5.71 -6.56
CA LEU A 86 -15.15 -6.23 -7.76
C LEU A 86 -14.23 -5.20 -8.40
N ALA A 87 -14.62 -3.91 -8.43
CA ALA A 87 -13.75 -2.82 -8.89
C ALA A 87 -12.45 -2.76 -8.07
N TYR A 88 -12.55 -2.89 -6.75
CA TYR A 88 -11.36 -2.98 -5.90
C TYR A 88 -10.46 -4.18 -6.26
N ILE A 89 -11.04 -5.36 -6.44
CA ILE A 89 -10.29 -6.57 -6.80
C ILE A 89 -9.57 -6.38 -8.14
N ILE A 90 -10.27 -5.86 -9.14
CA ILE A 90 -9.72 -5.64 -10.47
C ILE A 90 -8.57 -4.64 -10.43
N LEU A 91 -8.77 -3.48 -9.82
CA LEU A 91 -7.75 -2.43 -9.74
C LEU A 91 -6.53 -2.87 -8.92
N THR A 92 -6.75 -3.58 -7.81
CA THR A 92 -5.66 -4.14 -7.00
C THR A 92 -4.88 -5.21 -7.77
N ALA A 93 -5.57 -6.07 -8.51
CA ALA A 93 -4.94 -7.09 -9.34
C ALA A 93 -4.10 -6.46 -10.47
N VAL A 94 -4.64 -5.46 -11.18
CA VAL A 94 -3.92 -4.70 -12.21
C VAL A 94 -2.70 -4.02 -11.60
N TYR A 95 -2.82 -3.41 -10.42
CA TYR A 95 -1.70 -2.79 -9.72
C TYR A 95 -0.59 -3.80 -9.40
N ILE A 96 -0.92 -4.98 -8.89
CA ILE A 96 0.06 -6.05 -8.62
C ILE A 96 0.73 -6.51 -9.93
N LEU A 97 -0.02 -6.63 -11.04
CA LEU A 97 0.56 -6.97 -12.34
C LEU A 97 1.56 -5.93 -12.80
N LYS A 98 1.23 -4.65 -12.70
CA LYS A 98 2.14 -3.56 -13.08
C LYS A 98 3.43 -3.56 -12.25
N ILE A 99 3.36 -3.89 -10.97
CA ILE A 99 4.54 -4.06 -10.13
C ILE A 99 5.38 -5.26 -10.59
N LEU A 100 4.75 -6.40 -10.88
CA LEU A 100 5.45 -7.58 -11.39
C LEU A 100 6.12 -7.30 -12.74
N GLU A 101 5.46 -6.56 -13.66
CA GLU A 101 6.00 -6.12 -14.94
C GLU A 101 7.25 -5.24 -14.78
N GLN A 102 7.35 -4.47 -13.70
CA GLN A 102 8.52 -3.63 -13.41
C GLN A 102 9.65 -4.39 -12.71
N ILE A 103 9.32 -5.29 -11.78
CA ILE A 103 10.31 -5.95 -10.93
C ILE A 103 10.95 -7.16 -11.64
N VAL A 104 10.14 -8.02 -12.27
CA VAL A 104 10.63 -9.28 -12.83
C VAL A 104 11.70 -9.07 -13.91
N PRO A 105 11.53 -8.16 -14.91
CA PRO A 105 12.56 -7.95 -15.93
C PRO A 105 13.84 -7.31 -15.40
N ARG A 106 13.75 -6.55 -14.31
CA ARG A 106 14.93 -5.83 -13.76
C ARG A 106 15.77 -6.69 -12.82
N TRP A 107 15.11 -7.54 -12.03
CA TRP A 107 15.76 -8.23 -10.90
C TRP A 107 15.90 -9.74 -11.07
N LEU A 108 15.09 -10.37 -11.94
CA LEU A 108 15.05 -11.83 -12.07
C LEU A 108 15.45 -12.34 -13.44
N ILE A 109 14.71 -11.95 -14.46
CA ILE A 109 14.88 -12.50 -15.82
C ILE A 109 14.91 -11.34 -16.80
N LEU A 110 16.12 -10.93 -17.18
CA LEU A 110 16.34 -9.85 -18.14
C LEU A 110 15.65 -10.15 -19.48
N GLY A 111 14.99 -9.15 -20.06
CA GLY A 111 14.46 -9.20 -21.42
C GLY A 111 13.12 -9.92 -21.60
N VAL A 112 12.44 -10.33 -20.54
CA VAL A 112 11.08 -10.90 -20.65
C VAL A 112 10.08 -9.78 -20.93
N PRO A 113 9.25 -9.87 -21.99
CA PRO A 113 8.21 -8.89 -22.27
C PRO A 113 7.15 -8.87 -21.15
N ALA A 114 6.74 -7.67 -20.72
CA ALA A 114 5.78 -7.45 -19.63
C ALA A 114 4.47 -8.21 -19.86
N GLY A 115 3.94 -8.21 -21.09
CA GLY A 115 2.69 -8.90 -21.41
C GLY A 115 2.70 -10.43 -21.15
N TRP A 116 3.88 -11.10 -21.33
CA TRP A 116 4.00 -12.51 -20.98
C TRP A 116 3.94 -12.77 -19.48
N ILE A 117 4.53 -11.86 -18.68
CA ILE A 117 4.48 -11.93 -17.23
C ILE A 117 3.03 -11.84 -16.77
N SER A 118 2.30 -10.83 -17.24
CA SER A 118 0.88 -10.64 -16.89
C SER A 118 0.00 -11.79 -17.35
N PHE A 119 0.22 -12.31 -18.57
CA PHE A 119 -0.52 -13.46 -19.07
C PHE A 119 -0.34 -14.69 -18.18
N LEU A 120 0.91 -15.09 -17.92
CA LEU A 120 1.23 -16.25 -17.10
C LEU A 120 0.68 -16.14 -15.67
N VAL A 121 0.85 -14.96 -15.05
CA VAL A 121 0.36 -14.70 -13.69
C VAL A 121 -1.17 -14.81 -13.63
N VAL A 122 -1.89 -14.19 -14.57
CA VAL A 122 -3.35 -14.27 -14.62
C VAL A 122 -3.83 -15.70 -14.82
N VAL A 123 -3.24 -16.46 -15.75
CA VAL A 123 -3.58 -17.86 -16.01
C VAL A 123 -3.34 -18.72 -14.77
N VAL A 124 -2.15 -18.66 -14.18
CA VAL A 124 -1.80 -19.46 -13.00
C VAL A 124 -2.70 -19.13 -11.81
N CYS A 125 -2.96 -17.85 -11.56
CA CYS A 125 -3.79 -17.43 -10.43
C CYS A 125 -5.26 -17.76 -10.62
N SER A 126 -5.81 -17.62 -11.84
CA SER A 126 -7.21 -17.95 -12.13
C SER A 126 -7.48 -19.44 -11.99
N VAL A 127 -6.65 -20.29 -12.63
CA VAL A 127 -6.76 -21.77 -12.55
C VAL A 127 -6.52 -22.28 -11.12
N GLY A 128 -5.52 -21.71 -10.43
CA GLY A 128 -5.22 -22.07 -9.03
C GLY A 128 -6.37 -21.80 -8.06
N THR A 129 -7.22 -20.82 -8.38
CA THR A 129 -8.30 -20.36 -7.50
C THR A 129 -9.54 -21.28 -7.53
N GLU A 130 -9.79 -21.99 -8.62
CA GLU A 130 -10.94 -22.89 -8.75
C GLU A 130 -10.96 -24.05 -7.72
N ARG A 131 -9.81 -24.31 -7.10
CA ARG A 131 -9.62 -25.44 -6.18
C ARG A 131 -10.16 -25.24 -4.76
N GLY A 132 -10.79 -24.09 -4.46
CA GLY A 132 -11.46 -23.81 -3.18
C GLY A 132 -10.54 -23.35 -2.05
N ILE A 133 -11.16 -22.83 -0.97
CA ILE A 133 -10.45 -22.20 0.16
C ILE A 133 -9.58 -23.20 0.96
N GLN A 134 -9.99 -24.44 1.07
CA GLN A 134 -9.27 -25.45 1.85
C GLN A 134 -7.91 -25.79 1.24
N ARG A 135 -7.82 -25.90 -0.10
CA ARG A 135 -6.54 -26.14 -0.78
C ARG A 135 -5.62 -24.95 -0.69
N ARG A 136 -6.17 -23.72 -0.79
CA ARG A 136 -5.42 -22.49 -0.52
C ARG A 136 -4.92 -22.44 0.91
N GLY A 137 -5.75 -22.83 1.89
CA GLY A 137 -5.36 -22.92 3.29
C GLY A 137 -4.18 -23.84 3.53
N ARG A 138 -4.18 -25.03 2.90
CA ARG A 138 -3.06 -25.99 2.98
C ARG A 138 -1.78 -25.44 2.33
N MET A 139 -1.91 -24.82 1.15
CA MET A 139 -0.80 -24.16 0.48
C MET A 139 -0.20 -23.06 1.37
N ALA A 140 -1.04 -22.22 1.97
CA ALA A 140 -0.60 -21.17 2.89
C ALA A 140 0.02 -21.76 4.18
N GLU A 141 -0.42 -22.92 4.63
CA GLU A 141 0.14 -23.55 5.83
C GLU A 141 1.61 -23.96 5.64
N VAL A 142 1.97 -24.42 4.47
CA VAL A 142 3.36 -24.78 4.15
C VAL A 142 4.17 -23.53 3.81
N SER A 143 3.76 -22.78 2.81
CA SER A 143 4.53 -21.66 2.26
C SER A 143 4.57 -20.43 3.16
N GLY A 144 3.49 -20.17 3.94
CA GLY A 144 3.45 -19.03 4.84
C GLY A 144 4.44 -19.15 6.02
N GLY A 145 4.70 -20.37 6.48
CA GLY A 145 5.76 -20.61 7.47
C GLY A 145 7.15 -20.37 6.90
N LEU A 146 7.40 -20.89 5.70
CA LEU A 146 8.69 -20.75 5.01
C LEU A 146 8.98 -19.27 4.69
N LEU A 147 8.00 -18.54 4.15
CA LEU A 147 8.12 -17.12 3.84
C LEU A 147 8.40 -16.30 5.11
N LEU A 148 7.68 -16.55 6.20
CA LEU A 148 7.87 -15.81 7.45
C LEU A 148 9.28 -16.03 8.02
N VAL A 149 9.73 -17.29 8.08
CA VAL A 149 11.10 -17.62 8.53
C VAL A 149 12.13 -17.01 7.58
N GLY A 150 11.88 -17.06 6.27
CA GLY A 150 12.75 -16.46 5.27
C GLY A 150 12.92 -14.95 5.49
N ILE A 151 11.83 -14.19 5.62
CA ILE A 151 11.89 -12.74 5.85
C ILE A 151 12.60 -12.42 7.17
N LEU A 152 12.31 -13.14 8.25
CA LEU A 152 12.99 -12.93 9.52
C LEU A 152 14.49 -13.22 9.43
N LEU A 153 14.86 -14.29 8.74
CA LEU A 153 16.27 -14.62 8.50
C LEU A 153 16.96 -13.53 7.68
N MET A 154 16.32 -13.04 6.61
CA MET A 154 16.82 -11.91 5.83
C MET A 154 17.05 -10.68 6.71
N MET A 155 16.07 -10.31 7.54
CA MET A 155 16.23 -9.17 8.46
C MET A 155 17.45 -9.34 9.39
N VAL A 156 17.67 -10.56 9.92
CA VAL A 156 18.82 -10.87 10.76
C VAL A 156 20.14 -10.75 9.97
N LEU A 157 20.20 -11.24 8.74
CA LEU A 157 21.38 -11.11 7.89
C LEU A 157 21.72 -9.65 7.56
N CYS A 158 20.70 -8.83 7.31
CA CYS A 158 20.89 -7.40 7.05
C CYS A 158 21.40 -6.63 8.29
N LEU A 159 21.21 -7.14 9.52
CA LEU A 159 21.74 -6.50 10.73
C LEU A 159 23.27 -6.37 10.69
N GLY A 160 23.98 -7.29 10.04
CA GLY A 160 25.42 -7.21 9.85
C GLY A 160 25.90 -6.03 9.00
N GLN A 161 25.01 -5.42 8.22
CA GLN A 161 25.33 -4.30 7.35
C GLN A 161 24.85 -2.95 7.90
N THR A 162 24.21 -2.94 9.08
CA THR A 162 23.71 -1.73 9.70
C THR A 162 24.84 -0.84 10.22
N ARG A 163 24.67 0.47 10.03
CA ARG A 163 25.56 1.51 10.57
C ARG A 163 24.80 2.39 11.55
N VAL A 164 25.32 2.49 12.76
CA VAL A 164 24.70 3.29 13.83
C VAL A 164 24.65 4.77 13.45
N ASP A 165 25.69 5.26 12.75
CA ASP A 165 25.77 6.66 12.28
C ASP A 165 24.59 7.04 11.39
N TYR A 166 24.12 6.12 10.52
CA TYR A 166 22.97 6.36 9.66
C TYR A 166 21.64 6.47 10.43
N LEU A 167 21.52 5.71 11.53
CA LEU A 167 20.36 5.86 12.41
C LEU A 167 20.41 7.18 13.18
N GLN A 168 21.60 7.60 13.64
CA GLN A 168 21.74 8.90 14.29
C GLN A 168 21.39 10.04 13.35
N GLU A 169 21.87 10.02 12.09
CA GLU A 169 21.49 11.00 11.07
C GLU A 169 19.98 11.09 10.91
N MET A 170 19.27 9.95 10.85
CA MET A 170 17.81 9.92 10.77
C MET A 170 17.15 10.57 11.99
N PHE A 171 17.60 10.25 13.20
CA PHE A 171 17.02 10.81 14.43
C PHE A 171 17.28 12.31 14.59
N GLU A 172 18.42 12.80 14.12
CA GLU A 172 18.78 14.22 14.19
C GLU A 172 18.07 15.05 13.10
N THR A 173 17.93 14.47 11.90
CA THR A 173 17.38 15.19 10.74
C THR A 173 15.86 15.16 10.73
N GLU A 174 15.22 14.04 11.11
CA GLU A 174 13.78 13.88 11.03
C GLU A 174 13.08 14.30 12.31
N ARG A 175 12.26 15.37 12.22
CA ARG A 175 11.31 15.71 13.28
C ARG A 175 10.00 15.02 13.05
N VAL A 176 9.54 14.24 14.05
CA VAL A 176 8.22 13.58 13.98
C VAL A 176 7.12 14.65 13.86
N SER A 177 6.47 14.70 12.71
CA SER A 177 5.38 15.62 12.42
C SER A 177 4.04 14.94 12.66
N GLY A 178 3.11 15.59 13.36
CA GLY A 178 1.77 15.05 13.61
C GLY A 178 0.99 14.81 12.31
N SER A 179 1.10 15.69 11.32
CA SER A 179 0.49 15.50 9.99
C SER A 179 1.10 14.33 9.24
N GLY A 180 2.42 14.17 9.29
CA GLY A 180 3.11 13.03 8.69
C GLY A 180 2.74 11.68 9.33
N VAL A 181 2.55 11.64 10.66
CA VAL A 181 2.06 10.45 11.37
C VAL A 181 0.66 10.07 10.88
N ILE A 182 -0.25 11.04 10.74
CA ILE A 182 -1.60 10.80 10.23
C ILE A 182 -1.56 10.28 8.79
N GLN A 183 -0.75 10.90 7.93
CA GLN A 183 -0.58 10.49 6.53
C GLN A 183 -0.01 9.07 6.41
N SER A 184 1.04 8.75 7.15
CA SER A 184 1.66 7.42 7.18
C SER A 184 0.69 6.37 7.74
N SER A 185 -0.06 6.70 8.80
CA SER A 185 -1.12 5.84 9.34
C SER A 185 -2.18 5.54 8.30
N TYR A 186 -2.64 6.57 7.61
CA TYR A 186 -3.67 6.43 6.58
C TYR A 186 -3.21 5.58 5.41
N LEU A 187 -1.97 5.80 4.93
CA LEU A 187 -1.38 5.02 3.86
C LEU A 187 -1.27 3.53 4.23
N PHE A 188 -0.86 3.24 5.46
CA PHE A 188 -0.80 1.87 5.96
C PHE A 188 -2.18 1.23 6.08
N LEU A 189 -3.19 1.98 6.56
CA LEU A 189 -4.60 1.53 6.61
C LEU A 189 -5.15 1.25 5.21
N CYS A 190 -4.84 2.09 4.22
CA CYS A 190 -5.21 1.86 2.82
C CYS A 190 -4.60 0.56 2.28
N GLY A 191 -3.34 0.26 2.60
CA GLY A 191 -2.72 -1.02 2.28
C GLY A 191 -3.51 -2.21 2.86
N PHE A 192 -3.94 -2.11 4.12
CA PHE A 192 -4.75 -3.15 4.77
C PHE A 192 -6.24 -3.15 4.36
N SER A 193 -6.68 -2.30 3.45
CA SER A 193 -8.11 -2.21 3.07
C SER A 193 -8.69 -3.54 2.59
N GLY A 194 -7.87 -4.42 2.01
CA GLY A 194 -8.24 -5.80 1.64
C GLY A 194 -8.75 -6.66 2.80
N ILE A 195 -8.46 -6.32 4.06
CA ILE A 195 -9.04 -6.99 5.24
C ILE A 195 -10.57 -6.87 5.26
N GLY A 196 -11.12 -5.82 4.64
CA GLY A 196 -12.55 -5.62 4.46
C GLY A 196 -13.25 -6.71 3.62
N LEU A 197 -12.49 -7.53 2.89
CA LEU A 197 -13.01 -8.69 2.14
C LEU A 197 -13.14 -9.95 3.01
N LEU A 198 -12.47 -10.04 4.16
CA LEU A 198 -12.52 -11.23 5.03
C LEU A 198 -13.95 -11.67 5.40
N PRO A 199 -14.93 -10.77 5.65
CA PRO A 199 -16.30 -11.17 5.95
C PRO A 199 -16.91 -12.10 4.92
N PHE A 200 -16.50 -12.04 3.63
CA PHE A 200 -16.99 -12.95 2.59
C PHE A 200 -16.63 -14.43 2.83
N ILE A 201 -15.50 -14.69 3.51
CA ILE A 201 -15.01 -16.08 3.76
C ILE A 201 -15.14 -16.51 5.24
N MET A 202 -15.62 -15.63 6.13
CA MET A 202 -15.68 -15.93 7.57
C MET A 202 -16.58 -17.11 7.91
N ARG A 203 -17.51 -17.48 7.02
CA ARG A 203 -18.35 -18.71 7.19
C ARG A 203 -17.56 -20.00 7.01
N ASP A 204 -16.49 -19.93 6.25
CA ASP A 204 -15.64 -21.08 5.91
C ASP A 204 -14.50 -21.28 6.92
N VAL A 205 -14.44 -20.43 7.97
CA VAL A 205 -13.48 -20.54 9.07
C VAL A 205 -14.05 -21.43 10.17
N GLU A 206 -13.26 -22.41 10.62
CA GLU A 206 -13.59 -23.22 11.80
C GLU A 206 -13.61 -22.30 13.05
N LYS A 207 -14.50 -22.61 14.00
CA LYS A 207 -14.57 -21.90 15.30
C LYS A 207 -14.58 -20.36 15.17
N ARG A 208 -15.57 -19.80 14.50
CA ARG A 208 -15.71 -18.35 14.22
C ARG A 208 -15.47 -17.45 15.42
N GLY A 209 -15.82 -17.86 16.62
CA GLY A 209 -15.70 -17.05 17.84
C GLY A 209 -14.27 -16.64 18.19
N SER A 210 -13.25 -17.39 17.76
CA SER A 210 -11.83 -17.10 17.99
C SER A 210 -11.11 -16.51 16.78
N ALA A 211 -11.78 -16.39 15.62
CA ALA A 211 -11.17 -15.85 14.39
C ALA A 211 -10.63 -14.42 14.58
N GLY A 212 -11.27 -13.60 15.40
CA GLY A 212 -10.80 -12.24 15.70
C GLY A 212 -9.39 -12.22 16.29
N LYS A 213 -9.07 -13.13 17.20
CA LYS A 213 -7.71 -13.24 17.79
C LYS A 213 -6.67 -13.56 16.71
N THR A 214 -7.03 -14.42 15.77
CA THR A 214 -6.17 -14.81 14.65
C THR A 214 -5.91 -13.65 13.70
N ILE A 215 -6.94 -12.87 13.38
CA ILE A 215 -6.83 -11.68 12.53
C ILE A 215 -5.97 -10.62 13.21
N ILE A 216 -6.19 -10.35 14.50
CA ILE A 216 -5.36 -9.42 15.28
C ILE A 216 -3.90 -9.87 15.31
N ALA A 217 -3.63 -11.15 15.57
CA ALA A 217 -2.29 -11.69 15.55
C ALA A 217 -1.60 -11.50 14.18
N SER A 218 -2.34 -11.67 13.07
CA SER A 218 -1.79 -11.45 11.73
C SER A 218 -1.46 -9.98 11.49
N VAL A 219 -2.33 -9.06 11.89
CA VAL A 219 -2.11 -7.60 11.78
C VAL A 219 -0.89 -7.17 12.59
N LEU A 220 -0.77 -7.66 13.83
CA LEU A 220 0.39 -7.38 14.68
C LEU A 220 1.69 -7.93 14.08
N THR A 221 1.66 -9.13 13.50
CA THR A 221 2.85 -9.72 12.88
C THR A 221 3.28 -8.93 11.64
N VAL A 222 2.35 -8.62 10.74
CA VAL A 222 2.67 -7.85 9.51
C VAL A 222 3.12 -6.43 9.89
N GLY A 223 2.43 -5.76 10.81
CA GLY A 223 2.81 -4.42 11.28
C GLY A 223 4.17 -4.41 11.98
N GLY A 224 4.46 -5.42 12.82
CA GLY A 224 5.75 -5.55 13.51
C GLY A 224 6.91 -5.79 12.57
N ILE A 225 6.76 -6.69 11.58
CA ILE A 225 7.79 -6.93 10.56
C ILE A 225 7.99 -5.67 9.71
N PHE A 226 6.91 -5.02 9.30
CA PHE A 226 6.99 -3.80 8.52
C PHE A 226 7.69 -2.66 9.27
N ALA A 227 7.36 -2.45 10.55
CA ALA A 227 8.06 -1.48 11.40
C ALA A 227 9.55 -1.82 11.56
N GLY A 228 9.89 -3.10 11.71
CA GLY A 228 11.29 -3.56 11.74
C GLY A 228 12.03 -3.24 10.44
N VAL A 229 11.40 -3.43 9.29
CA VAL A 229 11.99 -3.07 7.97
C VAL A 229 12.15 -1.56 7.83
N LEU A 230 11.22 -0.74 8.34
CA LEU A 230 11.35 0.72 8.34
C LEU A 230 12.53 1.23 9.18
N ILE A 231 12.95 0.49 10.20
CA ILE A 231 14.18 0.78 10.95
C ILE A 231 15.41 0.30 10.18
N LEU A 232 15.33 -0.88 9.58
CA LEU A 232 16.46 -1.54 8.93
C LEU A 232 16.88 -0.80 7.64
N LEU A 233 15.93 -0.30 6.85
CA LEU A 233 16.20 0.38 5.59
C LEU A 233 17.13 1.60 5.76
N PRO A 234 16.82 2.60 6.62
CA PRO A 234 17.72 3.72 6.83
C PRO A 234 19.04 3.30 7.52
N ALA A 235 19.02 2.26 8.38
CA ALA A 235 20.22 1.75 9.03
C ALA A 235 21.24 1.17 8.03
N VAL A 236 20.80 0.64 6.89
CA VAL A 236 21.66 0.04 5.85
C VAL A 236 22.02 1.06 4.77
N PHE A 237 21.06 1.83 4.28
CA PHE A 237 21.26 2.70 3.12
C PHE A 237 21.57 4.16 3.48
N GLY A 238 21.31 4.59 4.71
CA GLY A 238 21.28 5.99 5.08
C GLY A 238 20.00 6.70 4.64
N TRP A 239 19.67 7.78 5.33
CA TRP A 239 18.42 8.51 5.15
C TRP A 239 18.25 9.09 3.74
N ARG A 240 19.28 9.75 3.21
CA ARG A 240 19.22 10.44 1.91
C ARG A 240 18.95 9.51 0.74
N ARG A 241 19.57 8.33 0.72
CA ARG A 241 19.35 7.35 -0.35
C ARG A 241 17.95 6.78 -0.31
N LEU A 242 17.41 6.55 0.89
CA LEU A 242 16.06 6.01 1.07
C LEU A 242 15.00 6.93 0.44
N LEU A 243 15.19 8.25 0.49
CA LEU A 243 14.26 9.23 -0.10
C LEU A 243 14.15 9.14 -1.62
N THR A 244 15.15 8.59 -2.29
CA THR A 244 15.22 8.50 -3.77
C THR A 244 14.78 7.14 -4.31
N GLU A 245 14.85 6.08 -3.50
CA GLU A 245 14.55 4.71 -3.94
C GLU A 245 13.05 4.44 -4.00
N THR A 246 12.59 3.90 -5.14
CA THR A 246 11.17 3.56 -5.34
C THR A 246 10.80 2.26 -4.63
N TYR A 247 11.66 1.25 -4.67
CA TYR A 247 11.44 -0.06 -4.05
C TYR A 247 12.64 -0.44 -3.19
N PRO A 248 12.87 0.20 -2.04
CA PRO A 248 14.11 0.05 -1.26
C PRO A 248 14.31 -1.35 -0.68
N ILE A 249 13.27 -2.16 -0.59
CA ILE A 249 13.38 -3.55 -0.16
C ILE A 249 14.18 -4.41 -1.16
N LEU A 250 14.14 -4.10 -2.46
CA LEU A 250 14.80 -4.89 -3.48
C LEU A 250 16.33 -4.78 -3.40
N PRO A 251 16.93 -3.57 -3.37
CA PRO A 251 18.37 -3.45 -3.13
C PRO A 251 18.78 -3.93 -1.73
N LEU A 252 17.91 -3.86 -0.70
CA LEU A 252 18.19 -4.45 0.59
C LEU A 252 18.38 -5.97 0.49
N LEU A 253 17.52 -6.63 -0.27
CA LEU A 253 17.62 -8.08 -0.51
C LEU A 253 18.86 -8.45 -1.33
N ALA A 254 19.19 -7.64 -2.33
CA ALA A 254 20.37 -7.84 -3.16
C ALA A 254 21.68 -7.68 -2.38
N GLY A 255 21.68 -6.87 -1.32
CA GLY A 255 22.83 -6.69 -0.43
C GLY A 255 22.92 -7.68 0.73
N ALA A 256 21.92 -8.53 0.95
CA ALA A 256 21.90 -9.51 2.04
C ALA A 256 22.78 -10.73 1.70
N ASP A 257 24.09 -10.58 1.82
CA ASP A 257 25.05 -11.65 1.55
C ASP A 257 25.28 -12.53 2.78
N LEU A 258 25.44 -13.83 2.52
CA LEU A 258 25.87 -14.77 3.56
C LEU A 258 27.37 -14.59 3.85
N PRO A 259 27.80 -14.61 5.11
CA PRO A 259 29.21 -14.58 5.47
C PRO A 259 29.96 -15.70 4.77
N GLY A 260 31.05 -15.34 4.06
CA GLY A 260 31.91 -16.31 3.37
C GLY A 260 31.60 -16.56 1.90
N ASN A 261 30.72 -15.76 1.28
CA ASN A 261 30.40 -15.86 -0.18
C ASN A 261 29.94 -17.26 -0.64
N VAL A 262 29.33 -18.03 0.26
CA VAL A 262 28.97 -19.46 0.07
C VAL A 262 27.89 -19.64 -1.02
N LEU A 263 27.07 -18.62 -1.27
CA LEU A 263 26.03 -18.62 -2.31
C LEU A 263 26.11 -17.30 -3.07
N ALA A 264 26.68 -17.34 -4.25
CA ALA A 264 26.89 -16.15 -5.11
C ALA A 264 25.62 -15.40 -5.54
N ARG A 265 24.42 -15.95 -5.35
CA ARG A 265 23.14 -15.36 -5.75
C ARG A 265 22.01 -15.71 -4.76
N PHE A 266 22.24 -15.43 -3.50
CA PHE A 266 21.23 -15.67 -2.46
C PHE A 266 20.06 -14.67 -2.57
N ASP A 267 20.27 -13.53 -3.19
CA ASP A 267 19.30 -12.51 -3.54
C ASP A 267 18.09 -13.07 -4.32
N VAL A 268 18.32 -13.98 -5.25
CA VAL A 268 17.27 -14.62 -6.06
C VAL A 268 16.28 -15.42 -5.19
N LEU A 269 16.76 -16.06 -4.14
CA LEU A 269 15.90 -16.81 -3.22
C LEU A 269 14.92 -15.89 -2.49
N TRP A 270 15.43 -14.75 -1.98
CA TRP A 270 14.59 -13.77 -1.27
C TRP A 270 13.59 -13.10 -2.19
N MET A 271 14.03 -12.76 -3.40
CA MET A 271 13.16 -12.25 -4.44
C MET A 271 12.05 -13.26 -4.77
N GLY A 272 12.39 -14.54 -4.86
CA GLY A 272 11.43 -15.64 -5.06
C GLY A 272 10.36 -15.69 -3.97
N PHE A 273 10.73 -15.48 -2.70
CA PHE A 273 9.76 -15.42 -1.59
C PHE A 273 8.81 -14.23 -1.71
N LEU A 274 9.30 -13.05 -2.06
CA LEU A 274 8.44 -11.87 -2.26
C LEU A 274 7.51 -12.04 -3.46
N LEU A 275 8.02 -12.56 -4.58
CA LEU A 275 7.19 -12.85 -5.75
C LEU A 275 6.12 -13.89 -5.45
N TYR A 276 6.47 -14.95 -4.74
CA TYR A 276 5.50 -15.94 -4.32
C TYR A 276 4.39 -15.30 -3.47
N GLY A 277 4.74 -14.38 -2.56
CA GLY A 277 3.76 -13.62 -1.79
C GLY A 277 2.85 -12.76 -2.66
N LEU A 278 3.38 -12.06 -3.68
CA LEU A 278 2.57 -11.31 -4.65
C LEU A 278 1.63 -12.23 -5.45
N LEU A 279 2.12 -13.38 -5.92
CA LEU A 279 1.29 -14.38 -6.62
C LEU A 279 0.19 -14.94 -5.71
N PHE A 280 0.50 -15.18 -4.44
CA PHE A 280 -0.49 -15.61 -3.46
C PHE A 280 -1.54 -14.53 -3.20
N ALA A 281 -1.13 -13.27 -3.08
CA ALA A 281 -2.04 -12.12 -2.95
C ALA A 281 -2.95 -12.01 -4.18
N MET A 282 -2.39 -12.11 -5.38
CA MET A 282 -3.13 -12.10 -6.65
C MET A 282 -4.17 -13.24 -6.71
N GLY A 283 -3.78 -14.47 -6.40
CA GLY A 283 -4.72 -15.61 -6.33
C GLY A 283 -5.77 -15.41 -5.24
N SER A 284 -5.48 -14.68 -4.13
CA SER A 284 -6.49 -14.33 -3.13
C SER A 284 -7.54 -13.39 -3.71
N LEU A 285 -7.13 -12.39 -4.49
CA LEU A 285 -8.04 -11.46 -5.16
C LEU A 285 -9.00 -12.21 -6.10
N PHE A 286 -8.49 -13.14 -6.92
CA PHE A 286 -9.35 -14.00 -7.77
C PHE A 286 -10.35 -14.80 -6.95
N TYR A 287 -9.89 -15.41 -5.85
CA TYR A 287 -10.78 -16.18 -4.98
C TYR A 287 -11.90 -15.31 -4.38
N TYR A 288 -11.56 -14.15 -3.84
CA TYR A 288 -12.55 -13.20 -3.32
C TYR A 288 -13.48 -12.69 -4.43
N GLY A 289 -12.96 -12.43 -5.63
CA GLY A 289 -13.77 -12.07 -6.79
C GLY A 289 -14.85 -13.10 -7.09
N TYR A 290 -14.50 -14.39 -7.09
CA TYR A 290 -15.47 -15.46 -7.29
C TYR A 290 -16.50 -15.55 -6.16
N GLN A 291 -16.08 -15.38 -4.90
CA GLN A 291 -17.00 -15.35 -3.77
C GLN A 291 -17.97 -14.17 -3.82
N ILE A 292 -17.50 -12.99 -4.25
CA ILE A 292 -18.33 -11.80 -4.40
C ILE A 292 -19.35 -11.98 -5.52
N THR A 293 -18.93 -12.50 -6.69
CA THR A 293 -19.85 -12.73 -7.80
C THR A 293 -20.98 -13.71 -7.42
N GLU A 294 -20.68 -14.73 -6.61
CA GLU A 294 -21.66 -15.67 -6.11
C GLU A 294 -22.61 -15.02 -5.09
N LYS A 295 -22.06 -14.35 -4.06
CA LYS A 295 -22.84 -13.77 -2.94
C LYS A 295 -23.62 -12.51 -3.30
N CYS A 296 -23.23 -11.85 -4.38
CA CYS A 296 -23.93 -10.66 -4.91
C CYS A 296 -24.80 -10.99 -6.14
N HIS A 297 -24.95 -12.26 -6.51
CA HIS A 297 -25.75 -12.73 -7.65
C HIS A 297 -25.38 -12.03 -8.97
N LEU A 298 -24.07 -11.86 -9.24
CA LEU A 298 -23.55 -11.21 -10.44
C LEU A 298 -23.36 -12.15 -11.64
N GLY A 299 -23.83 -13.40 -11.52
CA GLY A 299 -23.92 -14.37 -12.61
C GLY A 299 -22.58 -14.72 -13.27
N THR A 300 -22.43 -14.35 -14.55
CA THR A 300 -21.26 -14.68 -15.38
C THR A 300 -20.03 -13.82 -15.12
N ALA A 301 -20.09 -12.81 -14.24
CA ALA A 301 -18.98 -11.89 -14.01
C ALA A 301 -17.67 -12.61 -13.63
N LYS A 302 -17.73 -13.77 -12.98
CA LYS A 302 -16.54 -14.56 -12.63
C LYS A 302 -15.69 -14.99 -13.83
N TYR A 303 -16.31 -15.28 -14.99
CA TYR A 303 -15.60 -15.70 -16.20
C TYR A 303 -14.89 -14.54 -16.88
N TRP A 304 -15.44 -13.33 -16.75
CA TRP A 304 -14.87 -12.11 -17.33
C TRP A 304 -13.76 -11.49 -16.48
N LEU A 305 -13.67 -11.89 -15.19
CA LEU A 305 -12.73 -11.30 -14.23
C LEU A 305 -11.26 -11.39 -14.72
N ALA A 306 -10.83 -12.58 -15.15
CA ALA A 306 -9.46 -12.80 -15.63
C ALA A 306 -9.18 -12.02 -16.92
N ILE A 307 -10.11 -12.02 -17.86
CA ILE A 307 -10.00 -11.31 -19.14
C ILE A 307 -9.92 -9.81 -18.90
N LEU A 308 -10.75 -9.28 -17.99
CA LEU A 308 -10.80 -7.87 -17.67
C LEU A 308 -9.51 -7.41 -16.97
N ILE A 309 -8.99 -8.17 -16.00
CA ILE A 309 -7.74 -7.88 -15.32
C ILE A 309 -6.57 -7.88 -16.31
N PHE A 310 -6.50 -8.89 -17.18
CA PHE A 310 -5.47 -8.98 -18.21
C PHE A 310 -5.59 -7.82 -19.21
N GLY A 311 -6.78 -7.51 -19.73
CA GLY A 311 -6.97 -6.40 -20.66
C GLY A 311 -6.63 -5.04 -20.05
N LEU A 312 -7.02 -4.78 -18.80
CA LEU A 312 -6.71 -3.54 -18.11
C LEU A 312 -5.23 -3.40 -17.74
N SER A 313 -4.46 -4.49 -17.66
CA SER A 313 -3.01 -4.40 -17.42
C SER A 313 -2.26 -3.69 -18.56
N PHE A 314 -2.81 -3.61 -19.77
CA PHE A 314 -2.22 -2.87 -20.89
C PHE A 314 -2.62 -1.40 -20.94
N VAL A 315 -3.57 -0.99 -20.11
CA VAL A 315 -4.01 0.42 -20.09
C VAL A 315 -2.98 1.25 -19.33
N GLU A 316 -2.47 2.27 -20.01
CA GLU A 316 -1.62 3.31 -19.42
C GLU A 316 -2.44 4.59 -19.30
N VAL A 317 -2.41 5.20 -18.12
CA VAL A 317 -3.08 6.49 -17.89
C VAL A 317 -2.04 7.58 -18.17
N PRO A 318 -2.20 8.36 -19.27
CA PRO A 318 -1.23 9.40 -19.61
C PRO A 318 -1.07 10.42 -18.47
N GLY A 319 0.18 10.71 -18.10
CA GLY A 319 0.50 11.74 -17.11
C GLY A 319 0.25 11.34 -15.65
N MET A 320 -0.12 10.10 -15.35
CA MET A 320 -0.34 9.64 -13.99
C MET A 320 0.42 8.35 -13.70
N ASP A 321 1.27 8.37 -12.67
CA ASP A 321 1.93 7.16 -12.18
C ASP A 321 0.91 6.18 -11.58
N VAL A 322 1.05 4.90 -11.94
CA VAL A 322 0.14 3.82 -11.53
C VAL A 322 0.05 3.69 -10.00
N VAL A 323 1.17 3.90 -9.31
CA VAL A 323 1.23 3.85 -7.84
C VAL A 323 0.40 4.97 -7.23
N THR A 324 0.56 6.19 -7.75
CA THR A 324 -0.18 7.38 -7.30
C THR A 324 -1.68 7.25 -7.59
N PHE A 325 -2.04 6.78 -8.80
CA PHE A 325 -3.44 6.52 -9.16
C PHE A 325 -4.09 5.51 -8.21
N TYR A 326 -3.43 4.37 -7.99
CA TYR A 326 -3.97 3.31 -7.14
C TYR A 326 -4.09 3.78 -5.69
N ARG A 327 -3.12 4.51 -5.17
CA ARG A 327 -3.13 5.09 -3.82
C ARG A 327 -4.28 6.07 -3.64
N ASN A 328 -4.49 6.97 -4.60
CA ASN A 328 -5.60 7.92 -4.60
C ASN A 328 -6.96 7.21 -4.66
N TYR A 329 -7.08 6.17 -5.50
CA TYR A 329 -8.28 5.35 -5.56
C TYR A 329 -8.59 4.69 -4.21
N LEU A 330 -7.58 4.07 -3.57
CA LEU A 330 -7.77 3.46 -2.25
C LEU A 330 -8.21 4.48 -1.21
N GLY A 331 -7.49 5.60 -1.13
CA GLY A 331 -7.74 6.62 -0.12
C GLY A 331 -9.05 7.37 -0.31
N SER A 332 -9.35 7.82 -1.52
CA SER A 332 -10.50 8.70 -1.76
C SER A 332 -11.80 7.96 -2.08
N ILE A 333 -11.72 6.73 -2.62
CA ILE A 333 -12.91 6.01 -3.10
C ILE A 333 -13.16 4.73 -2.30
N PHE A 334 -12.16 3.82 -2.27
CA PHE A 334 -12.42 2.49 -1.75
C PHE A 334 -12.58 2.46 -0.23
N VAL A 335 -11.67 3.04 0.53
CA VAL A 335 -11.72 2.99 2.01
C VAL A 335 -12.94 3.73 2.55
N PRO A 336 -13.28 4.95 2.11
CA PRO A 336 -14.53 5.61 2.52
C PRO A 336 -15.78 4.81 2.15
N GLY A 337 -15.85 4.29 0.92
CA GLY A 337 -16.97 3.47 0.45
C GLY A 337 -17.14 2.17 1.24
N LEU A 338 -16.01 1.50 1.57
CA LEU A 338 -16.01 0.32 2.44
C LEU A 338 -16.61 0.62 3.80
N LEU A 339 -16.21 1.72 4.43
CA LEU A 339 -16.73 2.12 5.74
C LEU A 339 -18.21 2.49 5.69
N ILE A 340 -18.66 3.15 4.61
CA ILE A 340 -20.09 3.46 4.41
C ILE A 340 -20.91 2.16 4.29
N ILE A 341 -20.47 1.18 3.49
CA ILE A 341 -21.14 -0.10 3.35
C ILE A 341 -21.21 -0.84 4.70
N GLN A 342 -20.11 -0.86 5.45
CA GLN A 342 -20.05 -1.51 6.75
C GLN A 342 -20.91 -0.80 7.78
N ALA A 343 -20.94 0.53 7.76
CA ALA A 343 -21.86 1.33 8.59
C ALA A 343 -23.31 0.97 8.27
N ALA A 344 -23.68 0.95 7.00
CA ALA A 344 -25.03 0.57 6.57
C ALA A 344 -25.43 -0.83 7.06
N ILE A 345 -24.51 -1.81 7.04
CA ILE A 345 -24.74 -3.14 7.58
C ILE A 345 -24.98 -3.10 9.09
N LEU A 346 -24.19 -2.34 9.84
CA LEU A 346 -24.35 -2.19 11.28
C LEU A 346 -25.68 -1.55 11.67
N PHE A 347 -26.10 -0.51 10.94
CA PHE A 347 -27.36 0.19 11.21
C PHE A 347 -28.58 -0.65 10.79
N HIS A 348 -28.51 -1.33 9.66
CA HIS A 348 -29.66 -2.13 9.18
C HIS A 348 -29.85 -3.42 9.98
N GLY A 349 -28.75 -4.04 10.43
CA GLY A 349 -28.78 -5.28 11.23
C GLY A 349 -29.29 -5.09 12.66
N GLN A 350 -29.41 -3.86 13.16
CA GLN A 350 -29.79 -3.57 14.56
C GLN A 350 -31.08 -2.77 14.65
N LYS A 351 -32.23 -3.38 14.36
CA LYS A 351 -33.54 -2.83 14.77
C LYS A 351 -33.73 -2.80 16.29
N LYS A 352 -32.80 -3.32 17.08
CA LYS A 352 -32.83 -3.27 18.56
C LYS A 352 -31.44 -2.97 19.12
N LYS A 353 -31.31 -1.78 19.76
CA LYS A 353 -30.22 -1.38 20.66
C LYS A 353 -28.83 -1.14 20.01
N ILE A 354 -28.71 -0.02 19.28
CA ILE A 354 -27.40 0.54 18.88
C ILE A 354 -26.65 0.94 20.16
N ARG A 355 -25.59 0.25 20.49
CA ARG A 355 -24.65 0.71 21.51
C ARG A 355 -23.89 1.91 20.94
N LYS A 356 -24.05 3.08 21.57
CA LYS A 356 -23.37 4.36 21.21
C LYS A 356 -21.87 4.22 20.88
N THR A 357 -21.20 3.29 21.54
CA THR A 357 -19.77 3.00 21.35
C THR A 357 -19.39 2.60 19.91
N THR A 358 -20.23 1.81 19.20
CA THR A 358 -19.91 1.36 17.84
C THR A 358 -20.05 2.49 16.82
N THR A 359 -21.01 3.39 17.03
CA THR A 359 -21.21 4.59 16.22
C THR A 359 -20.06 5.58 16.41
N VAL A 360 -19.58 5.75 17.65
CA VAL A 360 -18.44 6.62 17.95
C VAL A 360 -17.15 6.09 17.31
N VAL A 361 -16.88 4.78 17.39
CA VAL A 361 -15.71 4.18 16.75
C VAL A 361 -15.73 4.36 15.23
N LEU A 362 -16.90 4.16 14.61
CA LEU A 362 -17.04 4.36 13.15
C LEU A 362 -16.88 5.84 12.76
N MET A 363 -17.41 6.75 13.60
CA MET A 363 -17.29 8.20 13.39
C MET A 363 -15.84 8.67 13.56
N ILE A 364 -15.10 8.12 14.51
CA ILE A 364 -13.65 8.38 14.67
C ILE A 364 -12.90 7.86 13.45
N CYS A 365 -13.18 6.64 12.96
CA CYS A 365 -12.57 6.11 11.72
C CYS A 365 -12.90 6.99 10.50
N LEU A 366 -14.11 7.52 10.38
CA LEU A 366 -14.48 8.44 9.30
C LEU A 366 -13.77 9.79 9.40
N LEU A 367 -13.62 10.34 10.60
CA LEU A 367 -12.93 11.61 10.83
C LEU A 367 -11.41 11.52 10.59
N THR A 368 -10.79 10.38 10.88
CA THR A 368 -9.37 10.16 10.56
C THR A 368 -9.10 10.00 9.07
N LEU A 369 -10.12 9.63 8.29
CA LEU A 369 -10.01 9.43 6.83
C LEU A 369 -10.13 10.73 6.03
N SER A 370 -10.64 11.81 6.59
CA SER A 370 -10.75 13.11 5.92
C SER A 370 -9.43 13.91 5.88
N GLY A 371 -8.33 13.38 6.42
CA GLY A 371 -7.05 14.07 6.59
C GLY A 371 -6.08 14.04 5.40
N CYS A 372 -6.43 13.48 4.25
CA CYS A 372 -5.58 13.53 3.06
C CYS A 372 -5.82 14.80 2.23
N ALA A 373 -5.45 15.96 2.78
CA ALA A 373 -5.25 17.15 1.98
C ALA A 373 -3.82 17.10 1.39
N GLY A 374 -3.67 16.58 0.19
CA GLY A 374 -2.49 16.90 -0.62
C GLY A 374 -2.43 18.42 -0.81
N ILE A 375 -1.22 19.00 -0.85
CA ILE A 375 -1.07 20.42 -1.16
C ILE A 375 -1.70 20.66 -2.52
N GLU A 376 -2.70 21.54 -2.58
CA GLU A 376 -3.43 21.89 -3.80
C GLU A 376 -2.43 22.36 -4.88
N PRO A 377 -2.58 21.98 -6.15
CA PRO A 377 -1.67 22.39 -7.22
C PRO A 377 -1.51 23.92 -7.33
N GLU A 378 -2.56 24.66 -6.96
CA GLU A 378 -2.57 26.12 -6.93
C GLU A 378 -1.62 26.74 -5.88
N LYS A 379 -1.27 25.96 -4.85
CA LYS A 379 -0.32 26.35 -3.80
C LYS A 379 1.11 25.88 -4.09
N ARG A 380 1.36 25.33 -5.28
CA ARG A 380 2.69 24.92 -5.72
C ARG A 380 3.23 25.89 -6.75
N MET A 381 4.53 26.17 -6.67
CA MET A 381 5.27 26.90 -7.68
C MET A 381 6.21 25.95 -8.40
N TYR A 382 6.12 25.93 -9.72
CA TYR A 382 6.91 25.05 -10.59
C TYR A 382 7.98 25.90 -11.31
N PRO A 383 9.23 25.92 -10.85
CA PRO A 383 10.29 26.63 -11.55
C PRO A 383 10.60 25.94 -12.88
N LEU A 384 10.77 26.73 -13.94
CA LEU A 384 11.09 26.25 -15.29
C LEU A 384 12.59 26.00 -15.45
N ALA A 385 13.43 26.72 -14.70
CA ALA A 385 14.88 26.61 -14.74
C ALA A 385 15.48 26.84 -13.36
N LEU A 386 16.61 26.21 -13.09
CA LEU A 386 17.41 26.40 -11.89
C LEU A 386 18.84 26.75 -12.28
N GLY A 387 19.29 27.97 -11.95
CA GLY A 387 20.68 28.37 -12.02
C GLY A 387 21.35 28.22 -10.65
N VAL A 388 22.58 27.71 -10.64
CA VAL A 388 23.38 27.59 -9.41
C VAL A 388 24.71 28.33 -9.63
N GLU A 389 24.97 29.31 -8.80
CA GLU A 389 26.21 30.12 -8.82
C GLU A 389 26.93 30.00 -7.48
N GLN A 390 28.25 29.98 -7.51
CA GLN A 390 29.05 30.05 -6.29
C GLN A 390 29.13 31.50 -5.81
N SER A 391 28.79 31.75 -4.55
CA SER A 391 28.86 33.05 -3.89
C SER A 391 29.96 33.05 -2.83
N GLU A 392 30.44 34.23 -2.41
CA GLU A 392 31.50 34.36 -1.39
C GLU A 392 31.17 33.65 -0.06
N ASN A 393 29.89 33.51 0.29
CA ASN A 393 29.41 32.88 1.53
C ASN A 393 28.57 31.60 1.32
N GLY A 394 28.78 30.89 0.20
CA GLY A 394 28.03 29.66 -0.09
C GLY A 394 27.52 29.57 -1.52
N TRP A 395 26.27 29.15 -1.71
CA TRP A 395 25.65 28.94 -3.00
C TRP A 395 24.48 29.90 -3.22
N LYS A 396 24.34 30.40 -4.44
CA LYS A 396 23.20 31.20 -4.86
C LYS A 396 22.38 30.41 -5.87
N PHE A 397 21.13 30.17 -5.53
CA PHE A 397 20.16 29.49 -6.38
C PHE A 397 19.23 30.51 -7.03
N ILE A 398 19.09 30.42 -8.34
CA ILE A 398 18.29 31.34 -9.16
C ILE A 398 17.17 30.50 -9.78
N TYR A 399 15.96 30.70 -9.32
CA TYR A 399 14.78 30.02 -9.82
C TYR A 399 14.12 30.84 -10.91
N GLY A 400 14.05 30.31 -12.13
CA GLY A 400 13.28 30.88 -13.23
C GLY A 400 11.80 30.53 -13.05
N MET A 401 10.97 31.52 -12.73
CA MET A 401 9.54 31.31 -12.49
C MET A 401 8.74 31.48 -13.79
N PRO A 402 7.65 30.70 -14.01
CA PRO A 402 6.74 30.93 -15.13
C PRO A 402 5.99 32.25 -14.94
N GLU A 403 5.81 33.01 -16.00
CA GLU A 403 4.91 34.16 -16.01
C GLU A 403 3.46 33.67 -15.80
N LEU A 404 2.85 34.03 -14.68
CA LEU A 404 1.43 33.82 -14.46
C LEU A 404 0.66 34.86 -15.26
N PRO A 405 -0.33 34.49 -16.10
CA PRO A 405 -1.21 35.46 -16.73
C PRO A 405 -1.95 36.23 -15.63
N SER A 406 -1.73 37.54 -15.57
CA SER A 406 -2.43 38.43 -14.65
C SER A 406 -3.92 38.36 -14.94
N ALA A 407 -4.78 38.17 -13.93
CA ALA A 407 -6.20 38.32 -14.02
C ALA A 407 -6.52 39.72 -14.60
N GLU A 408 -7.42 39.76 -15.56
CA GLU A 408 -7.84 40.93 -16.33
C GLU A 408 -7.99 42.18 -15.45
N GLY A 409 -7.20 43.24 -15.74
CA GLY A 409 -7.51 44.57 -15.28
C GLY A 409 -6.41 45.44 -14.70
N GLN A 410 -5.12 45.10 -14.74
CA GLN A 410 -4.04 46.03 -14.37
C GLN A 410 -3.03 46.16 -15.51
N GLU A 411 -2.73 47.43 -15.83
CA GLU A 411 -1.81 47.85 -16.85
C GLU A 411 -0.42 47.22 -16.70
N LYS A 412 0.15 46.85 -17.84
CA LYS A 412 1.52 46.39 -18.01
C LYS A 412 2.49 47.44 -17.50
N GLU A 413 3.17 47.20 -16.39
CA GLU A 413 4.52 47.65 -16.21
C GLU A 413 5.48 46.63 -16.81
N GLU A 414 6.22 47.08 -17.79
CA GLU A 414 7.24 46.31 -18.49
C GLU A 414 8.39 45.95 -17.54
N THR A 415 8.97 44.79 -17.83
CA THR A 415 10.29 44.33 -17.45
C THR A 415 10.50 43.81 -16.04
N GLY A 416 10.52 42.52 -15.95
CA GLY A 416 11.26 41.79 -14.95
C GLY A 416 11.17 40.32 -15.24
N ASN A 417 12.26 39.75 -15.76
CA ASN A 417 12.43 38.30 -15.67
C ASN A 417 12.05 37.90 -14.24
N SER A 418 11.00 37.13 -14.07
CA SER A 418 10.55 36.64 -12.76
C SER A 418 11.52 35.58 -12.25
N THR A 419 12.69 36.00 -11.85
CA THR A 419 13.72 35.16 -11.25
C THR A 419 13.79 35.42 -9.76
N LEU A 420 13.67 34.40 -8.98
CA LEU A 420 13.87 34.42 -7.54
C LEU A 420 15.28 33.90 -7.23
N ALA A 421 16.13 34.76 -6.64
CA ALA A 421 17.48 34.37 -6.25
C ALA A 421 17.58 34.26 -4.71
N ILE A 422 18.03 33.13 -4.21
CA ILE A 422 18.22 32.89 -2.78
C ILE A 422 19.65 32.40 -2.56
N THR A 423 20.32 32.97 -1.54
CA THR A 423 21.69 32.59 -1.17
C THR A 423 21.69 31.86 0.16
N GLY A 424 22.45 30.77 0.25
CA GLY A 424 22.59 29.99 1.47
C GLY A 424 23.86 29.16 1.47
N VAL A 425 24.24 28.65 2.64
CA VAL A 425 25.45 27.85 2.81
C VAL A 425 25.28 26.48 2.14
N ASP A 426 24.07 25.93 2.18
CA ASP A 426 23.70 24.65 1.57
C ASP A 426 22.27 24.71 1.02
N PHE A 427 21.88 23.66 0.28
CA PHE A 427 20.58 23.55 -0.34
C PHE A 427 19.43 23.56 0.69
N GLU A 428 19.62 22.93 1.83
CA GLU A 428 18.60 22.86 2.90
C GLU A 428 18.32 24.24 3.52
N THR A 429 19.37 25.07 3.66
CA THR A 429 19.22 26.45 4.14
C THR A 429 18.46 27.29 3.12
N ILE A 430 18.73 27.09 1.83
CA ILE A 430 18.06 27.81 0.73
C ILE A 430 16.58 27.42 0.68
N GLU A 431 16.25 26.13 0.80
CA GLU A 431 14.87 25.65 0.85
C GLU A 431 14.10 26.20 2.06
N LYS A 432 14.72 26.24 3.24
CA LYS A 432 14.13 26.85 4.43
C LYS A 432 13.92 28.38 4.29
N ILE A 433 14.79 29.07 3.59
CA ILE A 433 14.63 30.50 3.31
C ILE A 433 13.48 30.69 2.32
N TYR A 434 13.38 29.85 1.31
CA TYR A 434 12.28 29.87 0.35
C TYR A 434 10.93 29.67 1.06
N ASP A 435 10.77 28.62 1.84
CA ASP A 435 9.53 28.27 2.56
C ASP A 435 9.08 29.36 3.56
N ARG A 436 10.04 30.17 4.06
CA ARG A 436 9.74 31.30 4.96
C ARG A 436 9.40 32.59 4.23
N SER A 437 9.88 32.74 2.98
CA SER A 437 9.74 33.95 2.21
C SER A 437 8.63 33.92 1.17
N GLN A 438 8.16 32.72 0.80
CA GLN A 438 7.17 32.54 -0.26
C GLN A 438 5.90 31.85 0.28
N GLU A 439 4.74 32.26 -0.25
CA GLU A 439 3.45 31.66 0.11
C GLU A 439 3.19 30.30 -0.57
N LYS A 440 3.89 30.03 -1.67
CA LYS A 440 3.72 28.81 -2.48
C LYS A 440 4.89 27.88 -2.28
N TYR A 441 4.58 26.58 -2.15
CA TYR A 441 5.58 25.51 -2.03
C TYR A 441 6.33 25.30 -3.34
N LEU A 442 7.65 25.15 -3.26
CA LEU A 442 8.50 24.86 -4.40
C LEU A 442 8.37 23.38 -4.81
N ASP A 443 7.96 23.12 -6.05
CA ASP A 443 7.90 21.77 -6.61
C ASP A 443 8.87 21.65 -7.78
N MET A 444 9.98 20.93 -7.56
CA MET A 444 11.05 20.77 -8.54
C MET A 444 10.81 19.58 -9.50
N GLY A 445 9.67 18.94 -9.44
CA GLY A 445 9.37 17.75 -10.25
C GLY A 445 9.33 17.98 -11.76
N HIS A 446 9.36 19.22 -12.21
CA HIS A 446 9.30 19.64 -13.63
C HIS A 446 10.58 20.28 -14.16
N LEU A 447 11.66 20.35 -13.37
CA LEU A 447 12.96 20.78 -13.88
C LEU A 447 13.47 19.74 -14.90
N GLN A 448 13.68 20.20 -16.14
CA GLN A 448 14.25 19.41 -17.24
C GLN A 448 15.79 19.53 -17.23
#